data_7f41ae0659cd5d4c24066ec009d6fda2
#
_entry.id   7f41ae0659cd5d4c24066ec009d6fda2
#
_cell.length_a   1.000
_cell.length_b   1.000
_cell.length_c   1.000
_cell.angle_alpha   90.00
_cell.angle_beta   90.00
_cell.angle_gamma   90.00
#
_symmetry.space_group_name_H-M   'P 1'
#
loop_
_entity.id
_entity.type
_entity.pdbx_description
1 polymer ?
#
loop_
_entity_poly.entity_id
_entity_poly.type
_entity_poly.pdbx_seq_one_letter_code
_entity_poly.pdbx_strand_id
1 'polypeptide(L)'
;MILLVAITGRDCSQLIERLRTLLPEVEVQLWSECTDYSAVEFVLAWNAPADLWAKLPNLKAVSSFGAGVDSIDLTTIAPSVPVVRIVDEALASDMAEYVLTHVLAQKLRLKEYFLKQSQGAWKPKRAYAHQHVGILGYGELGKACAKRLVANGFTVSAWSNSEKQEQQVTCYHTENGLNTMLKQVDYLVCLLPLNQHTTGIIDAALLSKLQNHAVLINVARGKHVVDADLLAALDNNSLRGATLDVFAEEPLPEGHPFWSHDKITLTPHCAALSDINTVTEQIAGNVKRLLNGEWLVNLVDRTKGY
;
A
#
# COMPACT_ATOMS: atom_id res chain seq x y z
N MET A 1 3.92 -12.59 30.12
CA MET A 1 3.36 -12.15 28.82
C MET A 1 4.34 -12.48 27.71
N ILE A 2 3.88 -13.16 26.67
CA ILE A 2 4.64 -13.39 25.45
C ILE A 2 4.13 -12.44 24.35
N LEU A 3 5.07 -11.75 23.68
CA LEU A 3 4.88 -11.11 22.39
C LEU A 3 5.28 -12.10 21.30
N LEU A 4 4.32 -12.56 20.52
CA LEU A 4 4.54 -13.54 19.48
C LEU A 4 4.77 -12.84 18.12
N VAL A 5 5.90 -13.13 17.47
CA VAL A 5 6.20 -12.64 16.13
C VAL A 5 5.74 -13.69 15.11
N ALA A 6 4.60 -13.42 14.46
CA ALA A 6 3.97 -14.28 13.46
C ALA A 6 4.07 -13.65 12.07
N ILE A 7 5.29 -13.56 11.57
CA ILE A 7 5.62 -13.05 10.23
C ILE A 7 6.16 -14.21 9.40
N THR A 8 5.59 -14.44 8.22
CA THR A 8 6.05 -15.49 7.31
C THR A 8 6.82 -14.91 6.11
N GLY A 9 7.73 -15.71 5.55
CA GLY A 9 8.46 -15.36 4.34
C GLY A 9 9.57 -14.31 4.50
N ARG A 10 9.94 -13.95 5.75
CA ARG A 10 11.01 -12.97 6.04
C ARG A 10 11.86 -13.43 7.22
N ASP A 11 13.13 -13.05 7.22
CA ASP A 11 13.98 -13.15 8.40
C ASP A 11 13.57 -12.08 9.43
N CYS A 12 13.24 -12.54 10.64
CA CYS A 12 12.81 -11.69 11.76
C CYS A 12 13.89 -11.52 12.84
N SER A 13 15.09 -12.01 12.65
CA SER A 13 16.14 -12.05 13.68
C SER A 13 16.45 -10.66 14.24
N GLN A 14 16.70 -9.69 13.37
CA GLN A 14 16.98 -8.31 13.77
C GLN A 14 15.78 -7.63 14.45
N LEU A 15 14.56 -7.91 13.95
CA LEU A 15 13.32 -7.40 14.52
C LEU A 15 13.12 -7.91 15.97
N ILE A 16 13.32 -9.21 16.18
CA ILE A 16 13.18 -9.87 17.49
C ILE A 16 14.23 -9.34 18.47
N GLU A 17 15.49 -9.24 18.06
CA GLU A 17 16.58 -8.72 18.89
C GLU A 17 16.28 -7.29 19.37
N ARG A 18 15.81 -6.44 18.45
CA ARG A 18 15.45 -5.07 18.77
C ARG A 18 14.23 -4.98 19.70
N LEU A 19 13.20 -5.79 19.47
CA LEU A 19 12.03 -5.86 20.36
C LEU A 19 12.44 -6.33 21.76
N ARG A 20 13.31 -7.33 21.88
CA ARG A 20 13.86 -7.77 23.18
C ARG A 20 14.62 -6.64 23.91
N THR A 21 15.36 -5.82 23.17
CA THR A 21 16.04 -4.65 23.73
C THR A 21 15.07 -3.59 24.25
N LEU A 22 13.97 -3.33 23.51
CA LEU A 22 12.97 -2.32 23.85
C LEU A 22 11.99 -2.77 24.94
N LEU A 23 11.85 -4.09 25.14
CA LEU A 23 10.86 -4.75 26.02
C LEU A 23 11.54 -5.80 26.90
N PRO A 24 12.49 -5.45 27.78
CA PRO A 24 13.24 -6.42 28.57
C PRO A 24 12.37 -7.24 29.53
N GLU A 25 11.17 -6.75 29.87
CA GLU A 25 10.19 -7.41 30.74
C GLU A 25 9.21 -8.33 29.99
N VAL A 26 9.30 -8.40 28.64
CA VAL A 26 8.41 -9.18 27.79
C VAL A 26 9.20 -10.27 27.07
N GLU A 27 8.71 -11.48 27.10
CA GLU A 27 9.29 -12.56 26.32
C GLU A 27 8.88 -12.43 24.86
N VAL A 28 9.85 -12.24 23.96
CA VAL A 28 9.64 -12.12 22.51
C VAL A 28 10.02 -13.43 21.84
N GLN A 29 9.04 -14.12 21.25
CA GLN A 29 9.21 -15.42 20.60
C GLN A 29 8.78 -15.39 19.14
N LEU A 30 9.48 -16.17 18.30
CA LEU A 30 9.01 -16.48 16.95
C LEU A 30 7.87 -17.51 17.04
N TRP A 31 6.83 -17.37 16.24
CA TRP A 31 5.63 -18.24 16.29
C TRP A 31 5.94 -19.72 16.07
N SER A 32 6.94 -20.05 15.25
CA SER A 32 7.38 -21.43 15.00
C SER A 32 8.11 -22.08 16.18
N GLU A 33 8.56 -21.29 17.14
CA GLU A 33 9.30 -21.73 18.33
C GLU A 33 8.44 -21.67 19.60
N CYS A 34 7.23 -21.14 19.50
CA CYS A 34 6.33 -20.97 20.64
C CYS A 34 5.79 -22.32 21.11
N THR A 35 5.98 -22.62 22.39
CA THR A 35 5.49 -23.85 23.04
C THR A 35 4.33 -23.59 23.99
N ASP A 36 4.19 -22.36 24.51
CA ASP A 36 3.11 -21.96 25.42
C ASP A 36 2.26 -20.84 24.80
N TYR A 37 1.29 -21.25 24.00
CA TYR A 37 0.33 -20.35 23.40
C TYR A 37 -0.62 -19.67 24.40
N SER A 38 -0.75 -20.24 25.62
CA SER A 38 -1.61 -19.66 26.67
C SER A 38 -1.00 -18.40 27.29
N ALA A 39 0.32 -18.22 27.23
CA ALA A 39 1.02 -17.05 27.73
C ALA A 39 1.09 -15.90 26.70
N VAL A 40 0.62 -16.13 25.45
CA VAL A 40 0.64 -15.11 24.39
C VAL A 40 -0.50 -14.13 24.59
N GLU A 41 -0.14 -12.86 24.76
CA GLU A 41 -1.10 -11.76 24.91
C GLU A 41 -1.04 -10.73 23.80
N PHE A 42 0.06 -10.66 23.06
CA PHE A 42 0.26 -9.74 21.94
C PHE A 42 0.85 -10.49 20.73
N VAL A 43 0.31 -10.24 19.53
CA VAL A 43 0.83 -10.83 18.28
C VAL A 43 1.24 -9.71 17.34
N LEU A 44 2.46 -9.77 16.82
CA LEU A 44 2.90 -9.02 15.66
C LEU A 44 2.74 -9.91 14.43
N ALA A 45 1.86 -9.54 13.50
CA ALA A 45 1.42 -10.40 12.41
C ALA A 45 1.72 -9.83 11.03
N TRP A 46 2.14 -10.73 10.13
CA TRP A 46 2.19 -10.51 8.68
C TRP A 46 2.10 -11.86 7.97
N ASN A 47 1.03 -12.07 7.21
CA ASN A 47 0.72 -13.38 6.60
C ASN A 47 0.81 -14.53 7.63
N ALA A 48 0.32 -14.30 8.84
CA ALA A 48 0.32 -15.29 9.90
C ALA A 48 -0.50 -16.53 9.51
N PRO A 49 -0.12 -17.75 9.96
CA PRO A 49 -0.91 -18.95 9.71
C PRO A 49 -2.35 -18.80 10.19
N ALA A 50 -3.31 -19.21 9.36
CA ALA A 50 -4.73 -19.01 9.65
C ALA A 50 -5.21 -19.73 10.92
N ASP A 51 -4.59 -20.86 11.26
CA ASP A 51 -4.90 -21.67 12.45
C ASP A 51 -4.27 -21.11 13.75
N LEU A 52 -3.42 -20.10 13.66
CA LEU A 52 -2.74 -19.51 14.82
C LEU A 52 -3.75 -18.92 15.81
N TRP A 53 -4.73 -18.18 15.31
CA TRP A 53 -5.65 -17.40 16.15
C TRP A 53 -6.47 -18.27 17.12
N ALA A 54 -6.85 -19.47 16.70
CA ALA A 54 -7.58 -20.42 17.53
C ALA A 54 -6.75 -21.00 18.70
N LYS A 55 -5.43 -20.87 18.64
CA LYS A 55 -4.50 -21.38 19.67
C LYS A 55 -4.21 -20.35 20.77
N LEU A 56 -4.72 -19.13 20.67
CA LEU A 56 -4.37 -17.97 21.51
C LEU A 56 -5.52 -17.56 22.45
N PRO A 57 -5.81 -18.32 23.53
CA PRO A 57 -6.98 -18.07 24.39
C PRO A 57 -6.91 -16.74 25.15
N ASN A 58 -5.70 -16.22 25.38
CA ASN A 58 -5.47 -15.01 26.18
C ASN A 58 -4.99 -13.83 25.35
N LEU A 59 -5.20 -13.85 24.02
CA LEU A 59 -4.82 -12.79 23.12
C LEU A 59 -5.53 -11.48 23.47
N LYS A 60 -4.77 -10.41 23.71
CA LYS A 60 -5.27 -9.09 24.09
C LYS A 60 -5.14 -8.05 22.99
N ALA A 61 -4.16 -8.19 22.08
CA ALA A 61 -3.99 -7.27 20.96
C ALA A 61 -3.20 -7.91 19.80
N VAL A 62 -3.42 -7.38 18.59
CA VAL A 62 -2.68 -7.74 17.38
C VAL A 62 -2.12 -6.48 16.74
N SER A 63 -0.87 -6.49 16.32
CA SER A 63 -0.28 -5.45 15.49
C SER A 63 0.00 -5.98 14.09
N SER A 64 -0.40 -5.24 13.07
CA SER A 64 0.18 -5.44 11.72
C SER A 64 1.65 -5.02 11.73
N PHE A 65 2.48 -5.73 10.98
CA PHE A 65 3.89 -5.34 10.75
C PHE A 65 4.01 -4.15 9.78
N GLY A 66 2.96 -3.83 9.03
CA GLY A 66 2.95 -2.77 8.04
C GLY A 66 1.83 -1.75 8.23
N ALA A 67 1.75 -0.80 7.29
CA ALA A 67 0.68 0.19 7.25
C ALA A 67 -0.67 -0.40 6.82
N GLY A 68 -0.67 -1.45 6.00
CA GLY A 68 -1.86 -2.22 5.63
C GLY A 68 -2.16 -3.35 6.61
N VAL A 69 -3.40 -3.82 6.64
CA VAL A 69 -3.85 -4.93 7.49
C VAL A 69 -4.43 -6.10 6.69
N ASP A 70 -4.35 -6.03 5.38
CA ASP A 70 -4.88 -7.03 4.44
C ASP A 70 -4.18 -8.40 4.52
N SER A 71 -2.99 -8.45 5.13
CA SER A 71 -2.28 -9.70 5.47
C SER A 71 -2.85 -10.42 6.71
N ILE A 72 -3.84 -9.84 7.38
CA ILE A 72 -4.47 -10.37 8.58
C ILE A 72 -5.96 -10.54 8.31
N ASP A 73 -6.46 -11.78 8.37
CA ASP A 73 -7.90 -12.01 8.32
C ASP A 73 -8.56 -11.59 9.63
N LEU A 74 -9.11 -10.37 9.63
CA LEU A 74 -9.76 -9.78 10.80
C LEU A 74 -10.97 -10.59 11.29
N THR A 75 -11.56 -11.46 10.46
CA THR A 75 -12.73 -12.26 10.81
C THR A 75 -12.37 -13.43 11.72
N THR A 76 -11.11 -13.87 11.70
CA THR A 76 -10.60 -14.98 12.52
C THR A 76 -10.15 -14.54 13.91
N ILE A 77 -10.04 -13.22 14.13
CA ILE A 77 -9.66 -12.64 15.42
C ILE A 77 -10.91 -12.20 16.17
N ALA A 78 -11.03 -12.57 17.45
CA ALA A 78 -12.19 -12.20 18.27
C ALA A 78 -12.48 -10.68 18.18
N PRO A 79 -13.75 -10.25 18.03
CA PRO A 79 -14.09 -8.84 17.88
C PRO A 79 -13.63 -7.93 19.03
N SER A 80 -13.47 -8.49 20.22
CA SER A 80 -12.98 -7.79 21.42
C SER A 80 -11.48 -7.51 21.41
N VAL A 81 -10.70 -8.19 20.55
CA VAL A 81 -9.25 -8.00 20.48
C VAL A 81 -8.94 -6.86 19.53
N PRO A 82 -8.37 -5.73 20.02
CA PRO A 82 -8.00 -4.61 19.17
C PRO A 82 -6.89 -5.02 18.20
N VAL A 83 -6.98 -4.48 16.98
CA VAL A 83 -5.94 -4.57 15.96
C VAL A 83 -5.37 -3.19 15.72
N VAL A 84 -4.04 -3.08 15.69
CA VAL A 84 -3.32 -1.84 15.41
C VAL A 84 -2.45 -2.01 14.16
N ARG A 85 -2.07 -0.90 13.54
CA ARG A 85 -1.21 -0.87 12.37
C ARG A 85 -0.04 0.09 12.55
N ILE A 86 0.93 0.01 11.67
CA ILE A 86 2.02 0.98 11.63
C ILE A 86 1.56 2.25 10.92
N VAL A 87 1.83 3.39 11.52
CA VAL A 87 1.70 4.73 10.93
C VAL A 87 3.06 5.39 11.00
N ASP A 88 3.70 5.58 9.86
CA ASP A 88 5.07 6.05 9.77
C ASP A 88 5.15 7.23 8.79
N GLU A 89 5.60 8.38 9.29
CA GLU A 89 5.76 9.59 8.48
C GLU A 89 6.89 9.45 7.46
N ALA A 90 7.96 8.72 7.78
CA ALA A 90 9.05 8.46 6.85
C ALA A 90 8.55 7.61 5.68
N LEU A 91 7.82 6.53 5.96
CA LEU A 91 7.17 5.71 4.93
C LEU A 91 6.22 6.53 4.06
N ALA A 92 5.45 7.45 4.65
CA ALA A 92 4.56 8.33 3.90
C ALA A 92 5.34 9.30 3.00
N SER A 93 6.50 9.79 3.46
CA SER A 93 7.41 10.62 2.67
C SER A 93 8.01 9.85 1.49
N ASP A 94 8.50 8.63 1.72
CA ASP A 94 9.07 7.76 0.69
C ASP A 94 8.03 7.42 -0.38
N MET A 95 6.82 7.07 0.03
CA MET A 95 5.70 6.84 -0.89
C MET A 95 5.40 8.08 -1.74
N ALA A 96 5.39 9.26 -1.13
CA ALA A 96 5.14 10.50 -1.86
C ALA A 96 6.26 10.83 -2.85
N GLU A 97 7.51 10.54 -2.52
CA GLU A 97 8.66 10.70 -3.39
C GLU A 97 8.63 9.71 -4.55
N TYR A 98 8.31 8.45 -4.27
CA TYR A 98 8.13 7.42 -5.29
C TYR A 98 7.03 7.80 -6.30
N VAL A 99 5.85 8.18 -5.81
CA VAL A 99 4.72 8.58 -6.66
C VAL A 99 5.10 9.78 -7.53
N LEU A 100 5.69 10.84 -6.95
CA LEU A 100 6.15 12.01 -7.72
C LEU A 100 7.16 11.60 -8.79
N THR A 101 8.15 10.78 -8.44
CA THR A 101 9.19 10.29 -9.36
C THR A 101 8.57 9.60 -10.57
N HIS A 102 7.59 8.71 -10.34
CA HIS A 102 6.96 7.96 -11.44
C HIS A 102 5.98 8.82 -12.25
N VAL A 103 5.28 9.78 -11.64
CA VAL A 103 4.50 10.77 -12.38
C VAL A 103 5.41 11.59 -13.31
N LEU A 104 6.55 12.07 -12.79
CA LEU A 104 7.55 12.81 -13.58
C LEU A 104 8.20 11.93 -14.65
N ALA A 105 8.55 10.67 -14.35
CA ALA A 105 9.10 9.74 -15.33
C ALA A 105 8.15 9.51 -16.51
N GLN A 106 6.86 9.36 -16.24
CA GLN A 106 5.83 9.24 -17.27
C GLN A 106 5.65 10.56 -18.06
N LYS A 107 5.63 11.72 -17.37
CA LYS A 107 5.53 13.04 -18.00
C LYS A 107 6.71 13.33 -18.92
N LEU A 108 7.92 13.00 -18.49
CA LEU A 108 9.16 13.23 -19.22
C LEU A 108 9.49 12.12 -20.23
N ARG A 109 8.66 11.09 -20.37
CA ARG A 109 8.83 9.97 -21.32
C ARG A 109 10.07 9.12 -21.07
N LEU A 110 10.50 8.96 -19.80
CA LEU A 110 11.77 8.27 -19.51
C LEU A 110 11.80 6.85 -20.04
N LYS A 111 10.71 6.07 -19.90
CA LYS A 111 10.65 4.71 -20.45
C LYS A 111 10.82 4.69 -21.97
N GLU A 112 10.20 5.61 -22.70
CA GLU A 112 10.41 5.73 -24.14
C GLU A 112 11.88 6.02 -24.50
N TYR A 113 12.57 6.82 -23.69
CA TYR A 113 13.98 7.13 -23.93
C TYR A 113 14.90 5.96 -23.58
N PHE A 114 14.62 5.20 -22.52
CA PHE A 114 15.39 3.99 -22.21
C PHE A 114 15.26 2.93 -23.32
N LEU A 115 14.05 2.74 -23.85
CA LEU A 115 13.83 1.87 -25.01
C LEU A 115 14.57 2.36 -26.26
N LYS A 116 14.58 3.67 -26.51
CA LYS A 116 15.34 4.25 -27.62
C LYS A 116 16.85 4.16 -27.44
N GLN A 117 17.32 4.30 -26.20
CA GLN A 117 18.73 4.14 -25.86
C GLN A 117 19.23 2.74 -26.23
N SER A 118 18.46 1.68 -25.89
CA SER A 118 18.82 0.29 -26.26
C SER A 118 18.83 0.05 -27.78
N GLN A 119 18.12 0.89 -28.55
CA GLN A 119 18.06 0.84 -30.01
C GLN A 119 19.06 1.80 -30.70
N GLY A 120 19.86 2.55 -29.96
CA GLY A 120 20.74 3.59 -30.51
C GLY A 120 19.98 4.73 -31.22
N ALA A 121 18.71 4.97 -30.88
CA ALA A 121 17.85 5.91 -31.60
C ALA A 121 17.83 7.29 -30.93
N TRP A 122 18.31 8.33 -31.64
CA TRP A 122 18.32 9.73 -31.20
C TRP A 122 17.08 10.47 -31.73
N LYS A 123 15.97 10.46 -30.96
CA LYS A 123 14.70 11.06 -31.37
C LYS A 123 14.10 11.87 -30.20
N PRO A 124 14.45 13.17 -30.04
CA PRO A 124 13.91 13.99 -28.96
C PRO A 124 12.40 14.22 -29.14
N LYS A 125 11.68 14.24 -28.04
CA LYS A 125 10.25 14.59 -27.99
C LYS A 125 10.03 15.57 -26.84
N ARG A 126 9.05 16.45 -26.97
CA ARG A 126 8.62 17.31 -25.88
C ARG A 126 7.97 16.48 -24.77
N ALA A 127 8.16 16.88 -23.50
CA ALA A 127 7.41 16.32 -22.38
C ALA A 127 5.89 16.47 -22.58
N TYR A 128 5.12 15.60 -22.00
CA TYR A 128 3.65 15.74 -22.00
C TYR A 128 3.21 16.96 -21.20
N ALA A 129 2.20 17.69 -21.70
CA ALA A 129 1.64 18.84 -21.00
C ALA A 129 0.71 18.46 -19.82
N HIS A 130 0.49 17.18 -19.62
CA HIS A 130 -0.41 16.62 -18.60
C HIS A 130 0.04 16.95 -17.18
N GLN A 131 -0.89 17.37 -16.34
CA GLN A 131 -0.58 17.84 -14.98
C GLN A 131 -1.63 17.49 -13.93
N HIS A 132 -2.71 16.78 -14.27
CA HIS A 132 -3.76 16.43 -13.32
C HIS A 132 -3.57 15.01 -12.79
N VAL A 133 -3.34 14.88 -11.49
CA VAL A 133 -3.19 13.60 -10.79
C VAL A 133 -4.43 13.31 -9.97
N GLY A 134 -5.06 12.15 -10.19
CA GLY A 134 -6.12 11.61 -9.36
C GLY A 134 -5.57 10.57 -8.39
N ILE A 135 -5.95 10.64 -7.13
CA ILE A 135 -5.54 9.70 -6.10
C ILE A 135 -6.76 8.91 -5.62
N LEU A 136 -6.74 7.59 -5.80
CA LEU A 136 -7.69 6.66 -5.19
C LEU A 136 -7.18 6.31 -3.79
N GLY A 137 -7.89 6.75 -2.75
CA GLY A 137 -7.49 6.58 -1.35
C GLY A 137 -6.83 7.82 -0.76
N TYR A 138 -7.56 8.54 0.11
CA TYR A 138 -7.10 9.80 0.71
C TYR A 138 -6.92 9.65 2.24
N GLY A 139 -6.15 8.62 2.62
CA GLY A 139 -5.62 8.39 3.97
C GLY A 139 -4.25 9.09 4.15
N GLU A 140 -3.46 8.67 5.12
CA GLU A 140 -2.16 9.31 5.44
C GLU A 140 -1.20 9.31 4.24
N LEU A 141 -1.05 8.18 3.54
CA LEU A 141 -0.20 8.10 2.34
C LEU A 141 -0.75 8.98 1.20
N GLY A 142 -2.06 8.95 0.97
CA GLY A 142 -2.71 9.77 -0.07
C GLY A 142 -2.54 11.26 0.17
N LYS A 143 -2.65 11.72 1.42
CA LYS A 143 -2.40 13.12 1.81
C LYS A 143 -0.95 13.53 1.58
N ALA A 144 0.01 12.68 1.98
CA ALA A 144 1.44 12.94 1.77
C ALA A 144 1.77 13.05 0.27
N CYS A 145 1.26 12.13 -0.55
CA CYS A 145 1.40 12.17 -2.01
C CYS A 145 0.78 13.43 -2.60
N ALA A 146 -0.44 13.78 -2.21
CA ALA A 146 -1.13 14.98 -2.70
C ALA A 146 -0.33 16.25 -2.38
N LYS A 147 0.13 16.40 -1.14
CA LYS A 147 0.95 17.55 -0.71
C LYS A 147 2.23 17.67 -1.55
N ARG A 148 2.94 16.55 -1.77
CA ARG A 148 4.17 16.52 -2.57
C ARG A 148 3.90 16.88 -4.02
N LEU A 149 2.83 16.36 -4.62
CA LEU A 149 2.44 16.64 -5.99
C LEU A 149 2.03 18.11 -6.21
N VAL A 150 1.20 18.66 -5.31
CA VAL A 150 0.81 20.08 -5.34
C VAL A 150 2.03 20.99 -5.24
N ALA A 151 2.97 20.70 -4.32
CA ALA A 151 4.21 21.47 -4.18
C ALA A 151 5.11 21.43 -5.43
N ASN A 152 4.90 20.43 -6.32
CA ASN A 152 5.60 20.33 -7.61
C ASN A 152 4.75 20.78 -8.82
N GLY A 153 3.68 21.52 -8.58
CA GLY A 153 2.88 22.20 -9.62
C GLY A 153 1.87 21.30 -10.32
N PHE A 154 1.51 20.14 -9.73
CA PHE A 154 0.42 19.32 -10.23
C PHE A 154 -0.93 19.78 -9.67
N THR A 155 -1.97 19.69 -10.47
CA THR A 155 -3.36 19.74 -10.00
C THR A 155 -3.69 18.38 -9.43
N VAL A 156 -4.27 18.33 -8.23
CA VAL A 156 -4.56 17.06 -7.55
C VAL A 156 -6.04 16.96 -7.22
N SER A 157 -6.61 15.81 -7.58
CA SER A 157 -7.92 15.36 -7.10
C SER A 157 -7.75 14.06 -6.31
N ALA A 158 -8.60 13.85 -5.33
CA ALA A 158 -8.59 12.62 -4.54
C ALA A 158 -10.00 12.07 -4.37
N TRP A 159 -10.11 10.75 -4.34
CA TRP A 159 -11.35 10.06 -4.02
C TRP A 159 -11.20 9.18 -2.79
N SER A 160 -12.20 9.20 -1.91
CA SER A 160 -12.30 8.34 -0.73
C SER A 160 -13.75 8.04 -0.38
N ASN A 161 -14.00 6.93 0.35
CA ASN A 161 -15.36 6.54 0.76
C ASN A 161 -16.05 7.55 1.67
N SER A 162 -15.28 8.36 2.41
CA SER A 162 -15.82 9.42 3.28
C SER A 162 -15.53 10.80 2.69
N GLU A 163 -16.45 11.72 2.89
CA GLU A 163 -16.25 13.12 2.52
C GLU A 163 -14.99 13.69 3.20
N LYS A 164 -14.20 14.42 2.43
CA LYS A 164 -12.99 15.11 2.88
C LYS A 164 -13.00 16.53 2.33
N GLN A 165 -12.39 17.43 3.08
CA GLN A 165 -12.16 18.80 2.64
C GLN A 165 -10.68 19.14 2.81
N GLU A 166 -10.06 19.66 1.75
CA GLU A 166 -8.66 20.03 1.72
C GLU A 166 -8.48 21.26 0.84
N GLN A 167 -7.56 22.17 1.19
CA GLN A 167 -7.47 23.48 0.52
C GLN A 167 -6.98 23.42 -0.94
N GLN A 168 -6.06 22.53 -1.25
CA GLN A 168 -5.40 22.48 -2.56
C GLN A 168 -5.69 21.19 -3.32
N VAL A 169 -6.64 20.40 -2.85
CA VAL A 169 -7.01 19.11 -3.43
C VAL A 169 -8.52 19.05 -3.61
N THR A 170 -8.97 18.76 -4.82
CA THR A 170 -10.39 18.55 -5.08
C THR A 170 -10.78 17.15 -4.58
N CYS A 171 -11.50 17.10 -3.45
CA CYS A 171 -11.90 15.83 -2.84
C CYS A 171 -13.27 15.37 -3.37
N TYR A 172 -13.31 14.13 -3.81
CA TYR A 172 -14.50 13.44 -4.26
C TYR A 172 -14.84 12.28 -3.31
N HIS A 173 -16.12 12.03 -3.15
CA HIS A 173 -16.68 10.82 -2.54
C HIS A 173 -17.84 10.35 -3.42
N THR A 174 -18.48 9.24 -3.11
CA THR A 174 -19.51 8.60 -3.94
C THR A 174 -18.99 8.07 -5.29
N GLU A 175 -19.79 7.23 -5.91
CA GLU A 175 -19.50 6.70 -7.23
C GLU A 175 -19.52 7.77 -8.33
N ASN A 176 -20.50 8.69 -8.24
CA ASN A 176 -20.58 9.82 -9.19
C ASN A 176 -19.36 10.75 -9.08
N GLY A 177 -18.85 10.97 -7.86
CA GLY A 177 -17.62 11.73 -7.63
C GLY A 177 -16.41 11.03 -8.25
N LEU A 178 -16.30 9.70 -8.09
CA LEU A 178 -15.26 8.91 -8.75
C LEU A 178 -15.33 9.06 -10.27
N ASN A 179 -16.50 8.87 -10.85
CA ASN A 179 -16.70 9.00 -12.29
C ASN A 179 -16.36 10.40 -12.83
N THR A 180 -16.61 11.44 -12.03
CA THR A 180 -16.24 12.83 -12.39
C THR A 180 -14.72 13.02 -12.37
N MET A 181 -14.04 12.50 -11.35
CA MET A 181 -12.59 12.57 -11.22
C MET A 181 -11.89 11.84 -12.38
N LEU A 182 -12.30 10.60 -12.67
CA LEU A 182 -11.65 9.75 -13.69
C LEU A 182 -11.62 10.40 -15.07
N LYS A 183 -12.64 11.19 -15.44
CA LYS A 183 -12.70 11.88 -16.73
C LYS A 183 -11.71 13.03 -16.90
N GLN A 184 -11.09 13.49 -15.82
CA GLN A 184 -10.27 14.70 -15.79
C GLN A 184 -8.79 14.41 -15.56
N VAL A 185 -8.44 13.23 -15.04
CA VAL A 185 -7.08 12.93 -14.59
C VAL A 185 -6.19 12.42 -15.72
N ASP A 186 -4.94 12.84 -15.71
CA ASP A 186 -3.89 12.38 -16.61
C ASP A 186 -3.09 11.22 -16.01
N TYR A 187 -3.05 11.17 -14.68
CA TYR A 187 -2.38 10.12 -13.89
C TYR A 187 -3.33 9.66 -12.80
N LEU A 188 -3.58 8.36 -12.72
CA LEU A 188 -4.39 7.75 -11.67
C LEU A 188 -3.49 6.96 -10.73
N VAL A 189 -3.38 7.41 -9.49
CA VAL A 189 -2.58 6.75 -8.44
C VAL A 189 -3.50 5.96 -7.52
N CYS A 190 -3.25 4.68 -7.35
CA CYS A 190 -3.97 3.83 -6.40
C CYS A 190 -3.21 3.71 -5.08
N LEU A 191 -3.86 4.14 -4.00
CA LEU A 191 -3.42 4.06 -2.59
C LEU A 191 -4.55 3.52 -1.69
N LEU A 192 -5.51 2.81 -2.28
CA LEU A 192 -6.64 2.21 -1.54
C LEU A 192 -6.19 1.08 -0.63
N PRO A 193 -6.83 0.89 0.52
CA PRO A 193 -6.72 -0.36 1.27
C PRO A 193 -7.36 -1.50 0.47
N LEU A 194 -6.77 -2.70 0.55
CA LEU A 194 -7.34 -3.88 -0.08
C LEU A 194 -8.42 -4.49 0.82
N ASN A 195 -9.62 -4.59 0.30
CA ASN A 195 -10.76 -5.28 0.92
C ASN A 195 -11.71 -5.79 -0.16
N GLN A 196 -12.81 -6.43 0.24
CA GLN A 196 -13.79 -6.99 -0.70
C GLN A 196 -14.41 -5.96 -1.68
N HIS A 197 -14.47 -4.68 -1.32
CA HIS A 197 -15.03 -3.61 -2.16
C HIS A 197 -14.00 -2.98 -3.09
N THR A 198 -12.71 -3.17 -2.83
CA THR A 198 -11.62 -2.58 -3.61
C THR A 198 -10.83 -3.62 -4.41
N THR A 199 -11.07 -4.90 -4.17
CA THR A 199 -10.53 -5.99 -4.99
C THR A 199 -11.08 -5.88 -6.40
N GLY A 200 -10.20 -5.81 -7.41
CA GLY A 200 -10.56 -5.67 -8.81
C GLY A 200 -11.23 -4.35 -9.18
N ILE A 201 -11.13 -3.32 -8.34
CA ILE A 201 -11.75 -2.01 -8.60
C ILE A 201 -11.22 -1.34 -9.88
N ILE A 202 -9.98 -1.64 -10.27
CA ILE A 202 -9.34 -1.15 -11.50
C ILE A 202 -9.54 -2.22 -12.59
N ASP A 203 -10.75 -2.28 -13.11
CA ASP A 203 -11.23 -3.15 -14.15
C ASP A 203 -11.45 -2.40 -15.47
N ALA A 204 -11.92 -3.11 -16.49
CA ALA A 204 -12.24 -2.53 -17.80
C ALA A 204 -13.25 -1.38 -17.70
N ALA A 205 -14.23 -1.46 -16.79
CA ALA A 205 -15.25 -0.43 -16.62
C ALA A 205 -14.67 0.86 -16.03
N LEU A 206 -13.78 0.77 -15.05
CA LEU A 206 -13.08 1.93 -14.52
C LEU A 206 -12.09 2.48 -15.54
N LEU A 207 -11.26 1.64 -16.17
CA LEU A 207 -10.25 2.05 -17.14
C LEU A 207 -10.88 2.76 -18.35
N SER A 208 -12.06 2.35 -18.78
CA SER A 208 -12.80 2.99 -19.89
C SER A 208 -13.27 4.43 -19.60
N LYS A 209 -13.30 4.84 -18.33
CA LYS A 209 -13.67 6.20 -17.92
C LYS A 209 -12.50 7.18 -17.95
N LEU A 210 -11.27 6.66 -18.02
CA LEU A 210 -10.05 7.46 -18.12
C LEU A 210 -9.87 8.01 -19.55
N GLN A 211 -9.09 9.08 -19.66
CA GLN A 211 -8.64 9.57 -20.95
C GLN A 211 -7.62 8.59 -21.56
N ASN A 212 -7.60 8.44 -22.88
CA ASN A 212 -6.67 7.53 -23.57
C ASN A 212 -5.17 7.87 -23.38
N HIS A 213 -4.87 9.10 -22.94
CA HIS A 213 -3.51 9.50 -22.59
C HIS A 213 -3.19 9.29 -21.10
N ALA A 214 -4.13 8.82 -20.30
CA ALA A 214 -3.92 8.63 -18.88
C ALA A 214 -2.90 7.49 -18.59
N VAL A 215 -2.32 7.54 -17.40
CA VAL A 215 -1.40 6.52 -16.88
C VAL A 215 -1.89 6.03 -15.53
N LEU A 216 -1.90 4.73 -15.35
CA LEU A 216 -2.14 4.10 -14.05
C LEU A 216 -0.82 3.99 -13.26
N ILE A 217 -0.84 4.33 -11.97
CA ILE A 217 0.25 4.09 -11.02
C ILE A 217 -0.34 3.33 -9.83
N ASN A 218 -0.02 2.03 -9.72
CA ASN A 218 -0.50 1.23 -8.58
C ASN A 218 0.65 0.97 -7.60
N VAL A 219 0.53 1.55 -6.42
CA VAL A 219 1.46 1.42 -5.29
C VAL A 219 0.75 0.94 -4.02
N ALA A 220 -0.47 0.41 -4.19
CA ALA A 220 -1.28 -0.09 -3.09
C ALA A 220 -1.16 -1.61 -2.94
N ARG A 221 -1.97 -2.38 -3.72
CA ARG A 221 -1.91 -3.84 -3.80
C ARG A 221 -2.22 -4.29 -5.22
N GLY A 222 -1.58 -5.39 -5.65
CA GLY A 222 -1.79 -5.93 -7.00
C GLY A 222 -3.23 -6.31 -7.27
N LYS A 223 -3.91 -6.90 -6.29
CA LYS A 223 -5.32 -7.32 -6.41
C LYS A 223 -6.33 -6.19 -6.64
N HIS A 224 -5.93 -4.92 -6.61
CA HIS A 224 -6.80 -3.83 -7.06
C HIS A 224 -6.98 -3.83 -8.59
N VAL A 225 -6.02 -4.36 -9.34
CA VAL A 225 -6.00 -4.35 -10.81
C VAL A 225 -6.46 -5.71 -11.32
N VAL A 226 -7.31 -5.68 -12.34
CA VAL A 226 -7.61 -6.86 -13.18
C VAL A 226 -6.59 -6.87 -14.30
N ASP A 227 -5.60 -7.76 -14.23
CA ASP A 227 -4.42 -7.78 -15.11
C ASP A 227 -4.79 -7.88 -16.60
N ALA A 228 -5.77 -8.72 -16.93
CA ALA A 228 -6.24 -8.89 -18.31
C ALA A 228 -6.86 -7.60 -18.87
N ASP A 229 -7.60 -6.85 -18.05
CA ASP A 229 -8.25 -5.61 -18.45
C ASP A 229 -7.20 -4.49 -18.65
N LEU A 230 -6.20 -4.44 -17.79
CA LEU A 230 -5.08 -3.50 -17.92
C LEU A 230 -4.29 -3.76 -19.21
N LEU A 231 -3.94 -5.01 -19.48
CA LEU A 231 -3.25 -5.41 -20.72
C LEU A 231 -4.08 -5.00 -21.95
N ALA A 232 -5.36 -5.33 -21.97
CA ALA A 232 -6.25 -4.96 -23.07
C ALA A 232 -6.33 -3.43 -23.28
N ALA A 233 -6.39 -2.65 -22.19
CA ALA A 233 -6.42 -1.18 -22.26
C ALA A 233 -5.11 -0.59 -22.81
N LEU A 234 -3.97 -1.19 -22.47
CA LEU A 234 -2.66 -0.78 -22.98
C LEU A 234 -2.47 -1.17 -24.44
N ASP A 235 -2.87 -2.38 -24.84
CA ASP A 235 -2.72 -2.90 -26.20
C ASP A 235 -3.57 -2.12 -27.21
N ASN A 236 -4.80 -1.83 -26.85
CA ASN A 236 -5.73 -1.07 -27.72
C ASN A 236 -5.53 0.46 -27.66
N ASN A 237 -4.53 0.97 -26.89
CA ASN A 237 -4.23 2.37 -26.68
C ASN A 237 -5.35 3.18 -25.99
N SER A 238 -6.25 2.57 -25.27
CA SER A 238 -7.20 3.28 -24.41
C SER A 238 -6.57 3.74 -23.09
N LEU A 239 -5.37 3.26 -22.78
CA LEU A 239 -4.51 3.75 -21.71
C LEU A 239 -3.08 3.93 -22.26
N ARG A 240 -2.41 5.02 -21.87
CA ARG A 240 -1.07 5.34 -22.39
C ARG A 240 0.04 4.49 -21.75
N GLY A 241 -0.09 4.16 -20.48
CA GLY A 241 0.93 3.40 -19.76
C GLY A 241 0.52 3.05 -18.35
N ALA A 242 1.35 2.24 -17.71
CA ALA A 242 1.20 1.91 -16.30
C ALA A 242 2.56 1.87 -15.59
N THR A 243 2.55 2.18 -14.29
CA THR A 243 3.63 1.90 -13.34
C THR A 243 3.06 1.04 -12.22
N LEU A 244 3.63 -0.14 -12.02
CA LEU A 244 3.15 -1.11 -11.07
C LEU A 244 4.28 -1.47 -10.11
N ASP A 245 4.07 -1.21 -8.82
CA ASP A 245 5.00 -1.62 -7.75
C ASP A 245 4.54 -2.90 -7.05
N VAL A 246 3.28 -3.29 -7.28
CA VAL A 246 2.62 -4.39 -6.57
C VAL A 246 1.85 -5.29 -7.54
N PHE A 247 1.76 -6.59 -7.20
CA PHE A 247 1.20 -7.62 -8.09
C PHE A 247 0.24 -8.53 -7.32
N ALA A 248 -0.68 -9.19 -8.05
CA ALA A 248 -1.64 -10.12 -7.45
C ALA A 248 -0.94 -11.33 -6.81
N GLU A 249 0.17 -11.76 -7.42
CA GLU A 249 1.10 -12.76 -6.91
C GLU A 249 2.50 -12.14 -6.83
N GLU A 250 3.15 -12.24 -5.68
CA GLU A 250 4.48 -11.70 -5.41
C GLU A 250 5.40 -12.80 -4.82
N PRO A 251 6.59 -13.00 -5.40
CA PRO A 251 7.19 -12.34 -6.57
C PRO A 251 6.38 -12.54 -7.86
N LEU A 252 6.40 -11.52 -8.75
CA LEU A 252 5.72 -11.62 -10.04
C LEU A 252 6.25 -12.84 -10.81
N PRO A 253 5.39 -13.80 -11.23
CA PRO A 253 5.82 -15.03 -11.89
C PRO A 253 6.70 -14.78 -13.13
N GLU A 254 7.66 -15.66 -13.34
CA GLU A 254 8.45 -15.69 -14.57
C GLU A 254 7.54 -15.86 -15.79
N GLY A 255 7.78 -15.06 -16.84
CA GLY A 255 6.96 -15.10 -18.06
C GLY A 255 5.64 -14.33 -17.97
N HIS A 256 5.34 -13.67 -16.84
CA HIS A 256 4.15 -12.81 -16.76
C HIS A 256 4.22 -11.71 -17.84
N PRO A 257 3.11 -11.43 -18.57
CA PRO A 257 3.11 -10.46 -19.68
C PRO A 257 3.62 -9.06 -19.30
N PHE A 258 3.48 -8.66 -18.04
CA PHE A 258 3.95 -7.36 -17.58
C PHE A 258 5.45 -7.15 -17.73
N TRP A 259 6.28 -8.22 -17.63
CA TRP A 259 7.74 -8.11 -17.76
C TRP A 259 8.20 -7.55 -19.10
N SER A 260 7.54 -7.93 -20.18
CA SER A 260 7.93 -7.58 -21.55
C SER A 260 7.11 -6.44 -22.16
N HIS A 261 6.10 -5.93 -21.47
CA HIS A 261 5.19 -4.93 -22.03
C HIS A 261 5.83 -3.53 -22.07
N ASP A 262 5.99 -2.95 -23.26
CA ASP A 262 6.67 -1.67 -23.50
C ASP A 262 6.08 -0.48 -22.75
N LYS A 263 4.78 -0.50 -22.43
CA LYS A 263 4.09 0.58 -21.73
C LYS A 263 4.01 0.40 -20.22
N ILE A 264 4.52 -0.72 -19.66
CA ILE A 264 4.49 -0.99 -18.22
C ILE A 264 5.88 -0.77 -17.63
N THR A 265 5.97 0.01 -16.56
CA THR A 265 7.15 0.12 -15.69
C THR A 265 6.88 -0.69 -14.45
N LEU A 266 7.82 -1.55 -14.04
CA LEU A 266 7.72 -2.41 -12.87
C LEU A 266 8.76 -2.03 -11.82
N THR A 267 8.38 -2.18 -10.55
CA THR A 267 9.31 -2.19 -9.41
C THR A 267 8.85 -3.26 -8.42
N PRO A 268 9.76 -3.87 -7.65
CA PRO A 268 9.47 -5.07 -6.87
C PRO A 268 8.96 -4.75 -5.46
N HIS A 269 7.79 -4.11 -5.33
CA HIS A 269 7.14 -3.73 -4.07
C HIS A 269 8.09 -2.95 -3.15
N CYS A 270 8.68 -1.88 -3.68
CA CYS A 270 9.70 -1.08 -3.02
C CYS A 270 9.35 0.41 -2.92
N ALA A 271 8.12 0.81 -3.26
CA ALA A 271 7.69 2.21 -3.25
C ALA A 271 7.87 2.89 -1.89
N ALA A 272 7.65 2.15 -0.80
CA ALA A 272 7.94 2.62 0.54
C ALA A 272 8.21 1.42 1.45
N LEU A 273 9.39 1.37 2.05
CA LEU A 273 9.79 0.33 2.96
C LEU A 273 9.76 0.87 4.40
N SER A 274 9.12 0.12 5.29
CA SER A 274 9.06 0.49 6.71
C SER A 274 10.45 0.44 7.34
N ASP A 275 10.85 1.50 8.04
CA ASP A 275 12.06 1.51 8.85
C ASP A 275 11.87 0.62 10.08
N ILE A 276 12.80 -0.32 10.28
CA ILE A 276 12.72 -1.30 11.38
C ILE A 276 12.73 -0.64 12.75
N ASN A 277 13.41 0.52 12.89
CA ASN A 277 13.48 1.23 14.16
C ASN A 277 12.12 1.82 14.50
N THR A 278 11.53 2.56 13.56
CA THR A 278 10.20 3.16 13.71
C THR A 278 9.13 2.11 13.98
N VAL A 279 9.16 0.99 13.24
CA VAL A 279 8.22 -0.12 13.42
C VAL A 279 8.34 -0.71 14.82
N THR A 280 9.56 -1.06 15.26
CA THR A 280 9.76 -1.70 16.57
C THR A 280 9.43 -0.78 17.73
N GLU A 281 9.68 0.54 17.61
CA GLU A 281 9.31 1.53 18.61
C GLU A 281 7.79 1.67 18.76
N GLN A 282 7.04 1.68 17.66
CA GLN A 282 5.58 1.73 17.72
C GLN A 282 4.98 0.47 18.32
N ILE A 283 5.51 -0.70 17.94
CA ILE A 283 5.08 -1.99 18.51
C ILE A 283 5.36 -2.01 20.01
N ALA A 284 6.60 -1.70 20.42
CA ALA A 284 6.98 -1.66 21.83
C ALA A 284 6.15 -0.64 22.62
N GLY A 285 5.84 0.50 22.02
CA GLY A 285 4.95 1.50 22.60
C GLY A 285 3.56 0.95 22.87
N ASN A 286 2.94 0.23 21.93
CA ASN A 286 1.64 -0.39 22.11
C ASN A 286 1.68 -1.55 23.12
N VAL A 287 2.75 -2.33 23.15
CA VAL A 287 2.94 -3.38 24.18
C VAL A 287 3.01 -2.78 25.57
N LYS A 288 3.79 -1.70 25.77
CA LYS A 288 3.87 -0.99 27.05
C LYS A 288 2.52 -0.39 27.47
N ARG A 289 1.78 0.18 26.54
CA ARG A 289 0.40 0.66 26.79
C ARG A 289 -0.52 -0.46 27.24
N LEU A 290 -0.45 -1.63 26.58
CA LEU A 290 -1.23 -2.80 26.98
C LEU A 290 -0.91 -3.24 28.39
N LEU A 291 0.38 -3.30 28.76
CA LEU A 291 0.83 -3.68 30.12
C LEU A 291 0.35 -2.70 31.18
N ASN A 292 0.29 -1.43 30.86
CA ASN A 292 -0.17 -0.35 31.76
C ASN A 292 -1.69 -0.20 31.79
N GLY A 293 -2.45 -0.95 30.99
CA GLY A 293 -3.90 -0.79 30.86
C GLY A 293 -4.33 0.50 30.15
N GLU A 294 -3.43 1.07 29.33
CA GLU A 294 -3.69 2.26 28.54
C GLU A 294 -4.29 1.93 27.17
N TRP A 295 -4.94 2.93 26.53
CA TRP A 295 -5.46 2.78 25.17
C TRP A 295 -4.33 2.61 24.16
N LEU A 296 -4.50 1.63 23.27
CA LEU A 296 -3.58 1.43 22.14
C LEU A 296 -3.72 2.56 21.11
N VAL A 297 -2.66 2.86 20.39
CA VAL A 297 -2.65 3.86 19.32
C VAL A 297 -2.68 3.18 17.94
N ASN A 298 -3.13 3.90 16.92
CA ASN A 298 -3.24 3.43 15.54
C ASN A 298 -4.20 2.24 15.37
N LEU A 299 -5.32 2.28 16.09
CA LEU A 299 -6.38 1.27 15.99
C LEU A 299 -6.94 1.17 14.58
N VAL A 300 -7.17 -0.04 14.14
CA VAL A 300 -7.86 -0.38 12.90
C VAL A 300 -9.36 -0.34 13.11
N ASP A 301 -10.06 0.38 12.25
CA ASP A 301 -11.52 0.31 12.16
C ASP A 301 -11.90 -0.98 11.40
N ARG A 302 -12.34 -2.00 12.13
CA ARG A 302 -12.68 -3.31 11.55
C ARG A 302 -13.84 -3.24 10.55
N THR A 303 -14.72 -2.25 10.67
CA THR A 303 -15.86 -2.09 9.75
C THR A 303 -15.41 -1.56 8.39
N LYS A 304 -14.32 -0.79 8.38
CA LYS A 304 -13.71 -0.25 7.17
C LYS A 304 -12.59 -1.15 6.63
N GLY A 305 -12.01 -2.02 7.48
CA GLY A 305 -10.90 -2.90 7.14
C GLY A 305 -9.53 -2.18 7.08
N TYR A 306 -9.41 -1.01 7.72
CA TYR A 306 -8.12 -0.26 7.76
C TYR A 306 -8.06 0.74 8.92
#